data_df75457a190164b8515d7732fcc7ab96
#
_entry.id   df75457a190164b8515d7732fcc7ab96
#
_cell.length_a   1.000
_cell.length_b   1.000
_cell.length_c   1.000
_cell.angle_alpha   90.00
_cell.angle_beta   90.00
_cell.angle_gamma   90.00
#
_symmetry.space_group_name_H-M   'P 1'
#
loop_
_entity.id
_entity.type
_entity.pdbx_description
1 polymer ?
#
loop_
_entity_poly.entity_id
_entity_poly.type
_entity_poly.pdbx_seq_one_letter_code
_entity_poly.pdbx_strand_id
1 'polypeptide(L)'
;LESGYPVEGILEYLITIANSNFEEWRLQNMNADIFSFQLSFDKMTLDGALFDLAKVENICKERLSRLNKDEFTKKAYDYATKYDENLKALIERDENYFKSIINIEREKENPRKDYVTYKDIYPIINFFYTDLYNQLLETVELPFNFERFTKEQIINVLTNFKNNMGLEYDEEGWFENLKKTTTVCGFCPNVKEYKKKNRFFLYSF
;
A
#
# COMPACT_ATOMS: atom_id res chain seq x y z
N LEU A 1 8.36 -15.70 -10.28
CA LEU A 1 9.40 -15.25 -9.36
C LEU A 1 9.89 -13.85 -9.72
N GLU A 2 10.30 -13.62 -10.97
CA GLU A 2 10.76 -12.31 -11.46
C GLU A 2 9.68 -11.20 -11.34
N SER A 3 8.42 -11.57 -11.53
CA SER A 3 7.28 -10.63 -11.33
C SER A 3 7.08 -10.21 -9.86
N GLY A 4 7.79 -10.81 -8.91
CA GLY A 4 7.79 -10.44 -7.50
C GLY A 4 6.61 -10.95 -6.68
N TYR A 5 5.74 -11.79 -7.22
CA TYR A 5 4.64 -12.38 -6.43
C TYR A 5 5.20 -13.26 -5.30
N PRO A 6 4.68 -13.13 -4.05
CA PRO A 6 5.06 -14.04 -2.97
C PRO A 6 4.64 -15.47 -3.30
N VAL A 7 5.59 -16.40 -3.19
CA VAL A 7 5.36 -17.83 -3.52
C VAL A 7 4.21 -18.39 -2.70
N GLU A 8 4.13 -18.06 -1.43
CA GLU A 8 3.06 -18.49 -0.53
C GLU A 8 1.68 -17.99 -1.00
N GLY A 9 1.59 -16.76 -1.53
CA GLY A 9 0.35 -16.22 -2.10
C GLY A 9 -0.10 -16.99 -3.33
N ILE A 10 0.82 -17.34 -4.22
CA ILE A 10 0.52 -18.18 -5.38
C ILE A 10 0.05 -19.57 -4.95
N LEU A 11 0.73 -20.19 -3.98
CA LEU A 11 0.33 -21.50 -3.46
C LEU A 11 -1.05 -21.44 -2.81
N GLU A 12 -1.36 -20.42 -2.03
CA GLU A 12 -2.69 -20.21 -1.45
C GLU A 12 -3.78 -20.11 -2.53
N TYR A 13 -3.51 -19.35 -3.59
CA TYR A 13 -4.43 -19.28 -4.72
C TYR A 13 -4.67 -20.64 -5.36
N LEU A 14 -3.60 -21.40 -5.65
CA LEU A 14 -3.71 -22.73 -6.26
C LEU A 14 -4.50 -23.69 -5.38
N ILE A 15 -4.29 -23.67 -4.06
CA ILE A 15 -5.06 -24.49 -3.12
C ILE A 15 -6.52 -24.03 -3.07
N THR A 16 -6.77 -22.72 -3.09
CA THR A 16 -8.14 -22.16 -3.11
C THR A 16 -8.97 -22.69 -4.28
N ILE A 17 -8.36 -22.78 -5.46
CA ILE A 17 -9.07 -23.29 -6.65
C ILE A 17 -9.12 -24.82 -6.69
N ALA A 18 -8.21 -25.51 -6.02
CA ALA A 18 -8.16 -26.95 -5.99
C ALA A 18 -9.02 -27.59 -4.89
N ASN A 19 -9.26 -26.89 -3.79
CA ASN A 19 -9.90 -27.45 -2.60
C ASN A 19 -10.89 -26.46 -1.97
N SER A 20 -12.18 -26.77 -2.07
CA SER A 20 -13.29 -25.84 -1.73
C SER A 20 -13.37 -25.44 -0.25
N ASN A 21 -12.70 -26.15 0.66
CA ASN A 21 -12.69 -25.82 2.09
C ASN A 21 -11.46 -24.99 2.53
N PHE A 22 -10.56 -24.65 1.60
CA PHE A 22 -9.35 -23.91 1.96
C PHE A 22 -9.65 -22.50 2.42
N GLU A 23 -10.57 -21.79 1.76
CA GLU A 23 -10.90 -20.40 2.13
C GLU A 23 -11.44 -20.30 3.55
N GLU A 24 -12.36 -21.20 3.92
CA GLU A 24 -12.91 -21.27 5.29
C GLU A 24 -11.81 -21.59 6.31
N TRP A 25 -10.97 -22.59 6.01
CA TRP A 25 -9.84 -22.92 6.86
C TRP A 25 -8.90 -21.73 7.03
N ARG A 26 -8.58 -20.99 5.97
CA ARG A 26 -7.69 -19.82 6.02
C ARG A 26 -8.27 -18.69 6.86
N LEU A 27 -9.58 -18.44 6.80
CA LEU A 27 -10.25 -17.45 7.65
C LEU A 27 -10.11 -17.78 9.15
N GLN A 28 -10.18 -19.06 9.49
CA GLN A 28 -10.01 -19.53 10.87
C GLN A 28 -8.53 -19.61 11.30
N ASN A 29 -7.61 -19.70 10.36
CA ASN A 29 -6.18 -19.93 10.56
C ASN A 29 -5.31 -18.90 9.82
N MET A 30 -5.60 -17.60 10.01
CA MET A 30 -5.06 -16.51 9.20
C MET A 30 -3.52 -16.47 9.13
N ASN A 31 -2.83 -16.84 10.22
CA ASN A 31 -1.37 -16.81 10.34
C ASN A 31 -0.71 -18.19 10.30
N ALA A 32 -1.50 -19.26 10.10
CA ALA A 32 -0.95 -20.60 10.04
C ALA A 32 -0.13 -20.81 8.76
N ASP A 33 0.90 -21.66 8.88
CA ASP A 33 1.65 -22.11 7.73
C ASP A 33 0.71 -22.83 6.75
N ILE A 34 0.81 -22.51 5.47
CA ILE A 34 0.00 -23.12 4.41
C ILE A 34 0.15 -24.64 4.37
N PHE A 35 1.31 -25.15 4.71
CA PHE A 35 1.59 -26.60 4.77
C PHE A 35 0.90 -27.32 5.94
N SER A 36 0.30 -26.56 6.88
CA SER A 36 -0.55 -27.15 7.91
C SER A 36 -1.97 -27.47 7.44
N PHE A 37 -2.37 -26.95 6.27
CA PHE A 37 -3.65 -27.29 5.64
C PHE A 37 -3.63 -28.75 5.13
N GLN A 38 -4.67 -29.50 5.49
CA GLN A 38 -4.83 -30.87 4.98
C GLN A 38 -5.74 -30.88 3.77
N LEU A 39 -5.16 -31.19 2.61
CA LEU A 39 -5.91 -31.39 1.39
C LEU A 39 -6.86 -32.59 1.54
N SER A 40 -8.14 -32.37 1.17
CA SER A 40 -9.15 -33.41 1.13
C SER A 40 -9.51 -33.70 -0.32
N PHE A 41 -9.30 -34.93 -0.75
CA PHE A 41 -9.65 -35.36 -2.12
C PHE A 41 -11.15 -35.25 -2.40
N ASP A 42 -12.00 -35.45 -1.38
CA ASP A 42 -13.46 -35.31 -1.49
C ASP A 42 -13.92 -33.86 -1.68
N LYS A 43 -13.05 -32.90 -1.43
CA LYS A 43 -13.28 -31.47 -1.59
C LYS A 43 -12.57 -30.86 -2.80
N MET A 44 -11.93 -31.70 -3.60
CA MET A 44 -11.32 -31.23 -4.84
C MET A 44 -12.36 -30.96 -5.92
N THR A 45 -12.18 -29.83 -6.60
CA THR A 45 -13.01 -29.46 -7.75
C THR A 45 -12.62 -30.31 -8.95
N LEU A 46 -13.59 -31.01 -9.55
CA LEU A 46 -13.38 -31.85 -10.73
C LEU A 46 -13.39 -31.03 -12.04
N ASP A 47 -14.05 -29.87 -12.02
CA ASP A 47 -14.13 -28.97 -13.15
C ASP A 47 -12.89 -28.08 -13.18
N GLY A 48 -12.43 -27.72 -14.39
CA GLY A 48 -11.32 -26.77 -14.57
C GLY A 48 -11.68 -25.40 -14.00
N ALA A 49 -10.86 -24.91 -13.06
CA ALA A 49 -11.05 -23.59 -12.50
C ALA A 49 -10.60 -22.50 -13.48
N LEU A 50 -11.41 -21.45 -13.63
CA LEU A 50 -11.02 -20.26 -14.37
C LEU A 50 -9.94 -19.49 -13.59
N PHE A 51 -8.85 -19.14 -14.27
CA PHE A 51 -7.81 -18.30 -13.67
C PHE A 51 -8.35 -16.89 -13.44
N ASP A 52 -8.18 -16.39 -12.22
CA ASP A 52 -8.59 -15.04 -11.80
C ASP A 52 -7.38 -14.29 -11.22
N LEU A 53 -6.81 -13.38 -12.02
CA LEU A 53 -5.67 -12.57 -11.61
C LEU A 53 -6.00 -11.65 -10.44
N ALA A 54 -7.19 -11.05 -10.41
CA ALA A 54 -7.59 -10.16 -9.33
C ALA A 54 -7.65 -10.90 -7.99
N LYS A 55 -8.09 -12.15 -7.99
CA LYS A 55 -8.08 -13.01 -6.81
C LYS A 55 -6.65 -13.36 -6.38
N VAL A 56 -5.73 -13.65 -7.32
CA VAL A 56 -4.30 -13.84 -7.03
C VAL A 56 -3.72 -12.61 -6.34
N GLU A 57 -3.91 -11.43 -6.92
CA GLU A 57 -3.41 -10.17 -6.39
C GLU A 57 -3.95 -9.88 -4.99
N ASN A 58 -5.24 -10.13 -4.76
CA ASN A 58 -5.83 -9.94 -3.45
C ASN A 58 -5.23 -10.89 -2.39
N ILE A 59 -5.05 -12.16 -2.72
CA ILE A 59 -4.40 -13.13 -1.82
C ILE A 59 -2.96 -12.73 -1.54
N CYS A 60 -2.21 -12.28 -2.56
CA CYS A 60 -0.83 -11.82 -2.39
C CYS A 60 -0.74 -10.59 -1.49
N LYS A 61 -1.63 -9.60 -1.65
CA LYS A 61 -1.73 -8.44 -0.74
C LYS A 61 -1.99 -8.85 0.70
N GLU A 62 -2.96 -9.74 0.92
CA GLU A 62 -3.26 -10.28 2.24
C GLU A 62 -2.03 -10.96 2.84
N ARG A 63 -1.33 -11.77 2.05
CA ARG A 63 -0.17 -12.51 2.52
C ARG A 63 0.97 -11.59 2.90
N LEU A 64 1.30 -10.61 2.06
CA LEU A 64 2.36 -9.65 2.33
C LEU A 64 2.05 -8.73 3.53
N SER A 65 0.78 -8.36 3.73
CA SER A 65 0.37 -7.49 4.84
C SER A 65 0.51 -8.17 6.22
N ARG A 66 0.46 -9.50 6.28
CA ARG A 66 0.55 -10.29 7.52
C ARG A 66 1.97 -10.61 7.97
N LEU A 67 2.97 -10.42 7.10
CA LEU A 67 4.36 -10.60 7.47
C LEU A 67 4.76 -9.50 8.46
N ASN A 68 5.45 -9.87 9.56
CA ASN A 68 6.07 -8.86 10.40
C ASN A 68 7.22 -8.15 9.64
N LYS A 69 7.71 -7.02 10.17
CA LYS A 69 8.72 -6.21 9.49
C LYS A 69 10.01 -6.97 9.16
N ASP A 70 10.44 -7.88 10.03
CA ASP A 70 11.69 -8.62 9.84
C ASP A 70 11.55 -9.69 8.77
N GLU A 71 10.46 -10.45 8.81
CA GLU A 71 10.14 -11.45 7.78
C GLU A 71 9.91 -10.79 6.41
N PHE A 72 9.18 -9.66 6.37
CA PHE A 72 8.95 -8.92 5.15
C PHE A 72 10.27 -8.42 4.56
N THR A 73 11.13 -7.78 5.39
CA THR A 73 12.43 -7.27 4.96
C THR A 73 13.31 -8.38 4.41
N LYS A 74 13.39 -9.52 5.10
CA LYS A 74 14.16 -10.67 4.63
C LYS A 74 13.70 -11.16 3.26
N LYS A 75 12.40 -11.37 3.08
CA LYS A 75 11.83 -11.84 1.81
C LYS A 75 11.98 -10.80 0.69
N ALA A 76 11.82 -9.51 1.00
CA ALA A 76 12.08 -8.41 0.07
C ALA A 76 13.54 -8.37 -0.37
N TYR A 77 14.48 -8.57 0.55
CA TYR A 77 15.90 -8.65 0.24
C TYR A 77 16.27 -9.87 -0.59
N ASP A 78 15.70 -11.03 -0.27
CA ASP A 78 15.89 -12.27 -1.05
C ASP A 78 15.41 -12.12 -2.50
N TYR A 79 14.29 -11.41 -2.70
CA TYR A 79 13.80 -11.03 -4.03
C TYR A 79 14.73 -10.01 -4.71
N ALA A 80 15.04 -8.93 -4.01
CA ALA A 80 15.80 -7.81 -4.53
C ALA A 80 17.21 -8.23 -4.99
N THR A 81 17.87 -9.12 -4.24
CA THR A 81 19.18 -9.66 -4.59
C THR A 81 19.21 -10.34 -5.97
N LYS A 82 18.08 -10.85 -6.42
CA LYS A 82 17.99 -11.56 -7.69
C LYS A 82 17.41 -10.74 -8.84
N TYR A 83 16.54 -9.77 -8.52
CA TYR A 83 15.66 -9.18 -9.53
C TYR A 83 15.53 -7.66 -9.45
N ASP A 84 15.99 -6.99 -8.36
CA ASP A 84 15.80 -5.54 -8.17
C ASP A 84 16.98 -4.90 -7.42
N GLU A 85 17.99 -4.50 -8.17
CA GLU A 85 19.19 -3.83 -7.61
C GLU A 85 18.85 -2.52 -6.89
N ASN A 86 17.81 -1.78 -7.31
CA ASN A 86 17.43 -0.53 -6.68
C ASN A 86 16.83 -0.79 -5.29
N LEU A 87 15.92 -1.76 -5.17
CA LEU A 87 15.36 -2.16 -3.89
C LEU A 87 16.44 -2.71 -2.96
N LYS A 88 17.34 -3.55 -3.49
CA LYS A 88 18.48 -4.08 -2.74
C LYS A 88 19.33 -2.97 -2.16
N ALA A 89 19.72 -1.98 -2.99
CA ALA A 89 20.52 -0.84 -2.56
C ALA A 89 19.84 -0.01 -1.45
N LEU A 90 18.50 0.15 -1.48
CA LEU A 90 17.77 0.83 -0.41
C LEU A 90 17.83 0.06 0.90
N ILE A 91 17.67 -1.25 0.86
CA ILE A 91 17.73 -2.10 2.07
C ILE A 91 19.14 -2.08 2.65
N GLU A 92 20.18 -2.23 1.81
CA GLU A 92 21.59 -2.23 2.24
C GLU A 92 22.07 -0.86 2.73
N ARG A 93 21.48 0.23 2.24
CA ARG A 93 21.81 1.61 2.64
C ARG A 93 21.50 1.86 4.12
N ASP A 94 20.32 1.45 4.58
CA ASP A 94 19.91 1.50 5.99
C ASP A 94 18.73 0.56 6.20
N GLU A 95 19.01 -0.66 6.66
CA GLU A 95 17.98 -1.68 6.91
C GLU A 95 17.00 -1.26 7.99
N ASN A 96 17.44 -0.53 9.02
CA ASN A 96 16.56 -0.09 10.10
C ASN A 96 15.60 0.99 9.62
N TYR A 97 16.08 1.92 8.80
CA TYR A 97 15.22 2.92 8.17
C TYR A 97 14.22 2.28 7.23
N PHE A 98 14.67 1.36 6.37
CA PHE A 98 13.78 0.57 5.53
C PHE A 98 12.70 -0.15 6.35
N LYS A 99 13.08 -0.86 7.43
CA LYS A 99 12.16 -1.53 8.34
C LYS A 99 11.15 -0.56 8.95
N SER A 100 11.54 0.65 9.30
CA SER A 100 10.64 1.66 9.85
C SER A 100 9.59 2.10 8.83
N ILE A 101 9.99 2.29 7.58
CA ILE A 101 9.07 2.66 6.49
C ILE A 101 8.05 1.55 6.22
N ILE A 102 8.51 0.32 5.99
CA ILE A 102 7.60 -0.79 5.65
C ILE A 102 6.72 -1.22 6.83
N ASN A 103 7.08 -0.81 8.06
CA ASN A 103 6.30 -1.08 9.26
C ASN A 103 5.16 -0.07 9.50
N ILE A 104 5.07 0.99 8.71
CA ILE A 104 3.97 1.97 8.81
C ILE A 104 2.63 1.24 8.69
N GLU A 105 1.84 1.26 9.78
CA GLU A 105 0.54 0.60 9.90
C GLU A 105 0.51 -0.93 9.67
N ARG A 106 1.66 -1.59 9.70
CA ARG A 106 1.76 -3.05 9.51
C ARG A 106 1.29 -3.86 10.73
N GLU A 107 1.62 -3.40 11.93
CA GLU A 107 1.33 -4.11 13.19
C GLU A 107 -0.06 -3.78 13.76
N LYS A 108 -0.95 -3.18 12.95
CA LYS A 108 -2.35 -2.92 13.32
C LYS A 108 -3.20 -4.19 13.14
N GLU A 109 -4.34 -4.25 13.82
CA GLU A 109 -5.34 -5.32 13.66
C GLU A 109 -5.75 -5.48 12.17
N ASN A 110 -5.90 -4.36 11.47
CA ASN A 110 -6.14 -4.30 10.04
C ASN A 110 -4.94 -3.63 9.34
N PRO A 111 -3.88 -4.40 9.02
CA PRO A 111 -2.68 -3.85 8.42
C PRO A 111 -2.94 -3.27 7.03
N ARG A 112 -2.16 -2.26 6.65
CA ARG A 112 -2.18 -1.72 5.28
C ARG A 112 -1.75 -2.79 4.27
N LYS A 113 -2.39 -2.77 3.11
CA LYS A 113 -2.20 -3.72 2.02
C LYS A 113 -1.64 -2.99 0.79
N ASP A 114 -0.49 -2.37 0.95
CA ASP A 114 0.10 -1.50 -0.08
C ASP A 114 0.78 -2.29 -1.21
N TYR A 115 1.24 -3.52 -0.95
CA TYR A 115 2.05 -4.28 -1.88
C TYR A 115 1.32 -5.53 -2.38
N VAL A 116 1.26 -5.73 -3.69
CA VAL A 116 0.83 -6.99 -4.33
C VAL A 116 2.02 -7.91 -4.51
N THR A 117 3.16 -7.31 -4.87
CA THR A 117 4.41 -7.98 -5.20
C THR A 117 5.59 -7.30 -4.50
N TYR A 118 6.73 -7.98 -4.39
CA TYR A 118 7.95 -7.34 -3.92
C TYR A 118 8.46 -6.26 -4.89
N LYS A 119 8.10 -6.33 -6.16
CA LYS A 119 8.43 -5.33 -7.18
C LYS A 119 7.76 -3.98 -6.89
N ASP A 120 6.62 -3.97 -6.22
CA ASP A 120 5.88 -2.74 -5.90
C ASP A 120 6.56 -1.92 -4.79
N ILE A 121 7.50 -2.52 -4.04
CA ILE A 121 8.08 -1.87 -2.87
C ILE A 121 8.85 -0.61 -3.27
N TYR A 122 9.84 -0.72 -4.16
CA TYR A 122 10.69 0.40 -4.53
C TYR A 122 9.90 1.62 -5.02
N PRO A 123 8.98 1.53 -6.01
CA PRO A 123 8.24 2.68 -6.49
C PRO A 123 7.30 3.31 -5.44
N ILE A 124 6.86 2.51 -4.45
CA ILE A 124 5.96 3.01 -3.39
C ILE A 124 6.73 3.72 -2.28
N ILE A 125 7.98 3.32 -1.99
CA ILE A 125 8.72 3.86 -0.84
C ILE A 125 9.86 4.82 -1.19
N ASN A 126 10.25 4.96 -2.46
CA ASN A 126 11.41 5.74 -2.87
C ASN A 126 11.32 7.21 -2.41
N PHE A 127 10.13 7.78 -2.33
CA PHE A 127 9.92 9.17 -1.89
C PHE A 127 10.29 9.42 -0.40
N PHE A 128 10.44 8.38 0.41
CA PHE A 128 10.93 8.52 1.78
C PHE A 128 12.44 8.84 1.84
N TYR A 129 13.17 8.64 0.73
CA TYR A 129 14.59 8.92 0.64
C TYR A 129 14.79 10.28 -0.05
N THR A 130 15.38 11.26 0.66
CA THR A 130 15.44 12.66 0.22
C THR A 130 16.07 12.85 -1.16
N ASP A 131 17.13 12.11 -1.45
CA ASP A 131 17.81 12.16 -2.75
C ASP A 131 16.91 11.63 -3.89
N LEU A 132 16.21 10.53 -3.67
CA LEU A 132 15.27 9.96 -4.64
C LEU A 132 14.02 10.83 -4.78
N TYR A 133 13.54 11.41 -3.68
CA TYR A 133 12.44 12.36 -3.71
C TYR A 133 12.77 13.60 -4.56
N ASN A 134 13.97 14.16 -4.39
CA ASN A 134 14.42 15.30 -5.19
C ASN A 134 14.50 14.95 -6.68
N GLN A 135 15.03 13.78 -7.03
CA GLN A 135 15.05 13.30 -8.41
C GLN A 135 13.63 13.12 -8.97
N LEU A 136 12.70 12.61 -8.15
CA LEU A 136 11.31 12.47 -8.53
C LEU A 136 10.68 13.83 -8.84
N LEU A 137 10.94 14.86 -8.04
CA LEU A 137 10.42 16.21 -8.25
C LEU A 137 10.92 16.86 -9.56
N GLU A 138 12.09 16.47 -10.04
CA GLU A 138 12.65 16.97 -11.32
C GLU A 138 11.95 16.35 -12.55
N THR A 139 11.39 15.16 -12.41
CA THR A 139 10.89 14.35 -13.53
C THR A 139 9.38 14.17 -13.56
N VAL A 140 8.71 14.35 -12.42
CA VAL A 140 7.26 14.12 -12.31
C VAL A 140 6.48 15.38 -12.66
N GLU A 141 5.60 15.27 -13.63
CA GLU A 141 4.51 16.23 -13.78
C GLU A 141 3.59 16.14 -12.56
N LEU A 142 3.44 17.25 -11.85
CA LEU A 142 2.56 17.30 -10.69
C LEU A 142 1.12 17.03 -11.14
N PRO A 143 0.40 16.09 -10.51
CA PRO A 143 -0.91 15.64 -10.97
C PRO A 143 -2.03 16.63 -10.61
N PHE A 144 -1.77 17.94 -10.75
CA PHE A 144 -2.77 18.95 -10.49
C PHE A 144 -3.75 19.06 -11.65
N ASN A 145 -5.03 19.01 -11.34
CA ASN A 145 -6.09 19.21 -12.33
C ASN A 145 -6.31 20.72 -12.57
N PHE A 146 -5.54 21.30 -13.50
CA PHE A 146 -5.63 22.72 -13.85
C PHE A 146 -6.93 23.11 -14.61
N GLU A 147 -7.70 22.15 -15.11
CA GLU A 147 -9.03 22.41 -15.65
C GLU A 147 -10.03 22.70 -14.53
N ARG A 148 -9.79 22.13 -13.36
CA ARG A 148 -10.70 22.22 -12.19
C ARG A 148 -10.27 23.26 -11.18
N PHE A 149 -8.96 23.49 -11.03
CA PHE A 149 -8.37 24.37 -10.04
C PHE A 149 -7.41 25.35 -10.68
N THR A 150 -7.49 26.61 -10.31
CA THR A 150 -6.52 27.60 -10.79
C THR A 150 -5.18 27.42 -10.07
N LYS A 151 -4.11 27.89 -10.72
CA LYS A 151 -2.77 27.87 -10.12
C LYS A 151 -2.74 28.63 -8.80
N GLU A 152 -3.46 29.75 -8.71
CA GLU A 152 -3.56 30.57 -7.48
C GLU A 152 -4.24 29.81 -6.35
N GLN A 153 -5.29 29.04 -6.64
CA GLN A 153 -5.97 28.21 -5.64
C GLN A 153 -5.03 27.13 -5.11
N ILE A 154 -4.29 26.46 -6.00
CA ILE A 154 -3.31 25.43 -5.61
C ILE A 154 -2.21 26.03 -4.73
N ILE A 155 -1.61 27.16 -5.16
CA ILE A 155 -0.56 27.86 -4.39
C ILE A 155 -1.09 28.30 -3.01
N ASN A 156 -2.32 28.82 -2.94
CA ASN A 156 -2.93 29.23 -1.68
C ASN A 156 -3.07 28.04 -0.72
N VAL A 157 -3.56 26.91 -1.18
CA VAL A 157 -3.70 25.70 -0.37
C VAL A 157 -2.34 25.20 0.12
N LEU A 158 -1.35 25.07 -0.77
CA LEU A 158 -0.02 24.58 -0.42
C LEU A 158 0.70 25.53 0.57
N THR A 159 0.53 26.85 0.38
CA THR A 159 1.12 27.85 1.28
C THR A 159 0.49 27.77 2.67
N ASN A 160 -0.83 27.70 2.75
CA ASN A 160 -1.52 27.57 4.04
C ASN A 160 -1.19 26.24 4.72
N PHE A 161 -1.14 25.15 3.95
CA PHE A 161 -0.73 23.85 4.45
C PHE A 161 0.69 23.90 5.04
N LYS A 162 1.67 24.40 4.27
CA LYS A 162 3.06 24.55 4.72
C LYS A 162 3.18 25.40 6.00
N ASN A 163 2.43 26.51 6.09
CA ASN A 163 2.52 27.44 7.22
C ASN A 163 1.86 26.91 8.49
N ASN A 164 0.88 26.02 8.34
CA ASN A 164 0.07 25.53 9.47
C ASN A 164 0.42 24.09 9.89
N MET A 165 1.26 23.38 9.10
CA MET A 165 1.68 22.02 9.45
C MET A 165 2.80 22.03 10.48
N GLY A 166 2.55 21.37 11.63
CA GLY A 166 3.57 20.97 12.60
C GLY A 166 3.97 19.50 12.41
N LEU A 167 5.23 19.18 12.72
CA LEU A 167 5.72 17.78 12.72
C LEU A 167 5.32 17.01 14.00
N GLU A 168 4.73 17.70 14.95
CA GLU A 168 4.35 17.20 16.29
C GLU A 168 2.89 16.70 16.36
N TYR A 169 2.15 16.75 15.25
CA TYR A 169 0.79 16.24 15.21
C TYR A 169 0.77 14.71 15.18
N ASP A 170 -0.07 14.12 16.02
CA ASP A 170 -0.55 12.77 15.81
C ASP A 170 -1.48 12.67 14.58
N GLU A 171 -1.93 11.48 14.24
CA GLU A 171 -2.81 11.25 13.10
C GLU A 171 -4.09 12.09 13.14
N GLU A 172 -4.72 12.20 14.32
CA GLU A 172 -5.95 12.98 14.51
C GLU A 172 -5.71 14.48 14.38
N GLY A 173 -4.67 14.99 15.03
CA GLY A 173 -4.27 16.40 14.96
C GLY A 173 -3.86 16.82 13.56
N TRP A 174 -3.15 15.97 12.83
CA TRP A 174 -2.81 16.20 11.42
C TRP A 174 -4.07 16.33 10.55
N PHE A 175 -5.04 15.43 10.74
CA PHE A 175 -6.27 15.44 9.96
C PHE A 175 -7.17 16.64 10.28
N GLU A 176 -7.26 17.03 11.55
CA GLU A 176 -8.00 18.25 11.95
C GLU A 176 -7.34 19.51 11.39
N ASN A 177 -6.00 19.58 11.37
CA ASN A 177 -5.29 20.71 10.76
C ASN A 177 -5.51 20.78 9.24
N LEU A 178 -5.54 19.64 8.56
CA LEU A 178 -5.88 19.58 7.14
C LEU A 178 -7.30 20.11 6.89
N LYS A 179 -8.29 19.75 7.69
CA LYS A 179 -9.67 20.29 7.61
C LYS A 179 -9.71 21.79 7.83
N LYS A 180 -8.97 22.33 8.82
CA LYS A 180 -8.86 23.76 9.06
C LYS A 180 -8.28 24.49 7.85
N THR A 181 -7.17 23.99 7.32
CA THR A 181 -6.53 24.54 6.11
C THR A 181 -7.50 24.54 4.92
N THR A 182 -8.24 23.44 4.72
CA THR A 182 -9.27 23.33 3.68
C THR A 182 -10.32 24.43 3.82
N THR A 183 -10.80 24.65 5.04
CA THR A 183 -11.83 25.66 5.32
C THR A 183 -11.32 27.10 5.08
N VAL A 184 -10.11 27.42 5.55
CA VAL A 184 -9.47 28.73 5.34
C VAL A 184 -9.28 29.03 3.86
N CYS A 185 -8.98 28.01 3.05
CA CYS A 185 -8.83 28.14 1.60
C CYS A 185 -10.16 28.17 0.84
N GLY A 186 -11.30 28.13 1.51
CA GLY A 186 -12.63 28.23 0.92
C GLY A 186 -13.17 26.91 0.35
N PHE A 187 -12.53 25.79 0.68
CA PHE A 187 -12.98 24.45 0.27
C PHE A 187 -13.84 23.78 1.36
N CYS A 188 -14.59 22.76 0.97
CA CYS A 188 -15.43 22.00 1.87
C CYS A 188 -14.62 20.93 2.60
N PRO A 189 -14.54 20.91 3.94
CA PRO A 189 -13.78 19.92 4.70
C PRO A 189 -14.46 18.55 4.79
N ASN A 190 -15.70 18.41 4.31
CA ASN A 190 -16.50 17.21 4.47
C ASN A 190 -16.97 16.66 3.12
N VAL A 191 -16.58 15.40 2.80
CA VAL A 191 -16.96 14.71 1.55
C VAL A 191 -18.47 14.62 1.35
N LYS A 192 -19.24 14.40 2.42
CA LYS A 192 -20.71 14.28 2.32
C LYS A 192 -21.37 15.61 1.97
N GLU A 193 -20.85 16.71 2.54
CA GLU A 193 -21.33 18.06 2.22
C GLU A 193 -20.89 18.51 0.82
N TYR A 194 -19.68 18.12 0.41
CA TYR A 194 -19.18 18.35 -0.94
C TYR A 194 -20.11 17.76 -1.99
N LYS A 195 -20.48 16.49 -1.84
CA LYS A 195 -21.42 15.80 -2.77
C LYS A 195 -22.79 16.49 -2.84
N LYS A 196 -23.24 17.10 -1.74
CA LYS A 196 -24.55 17.80 -1.69
C LYS A 196 -24.50 19.20 -2.33
N LYS A 197 -23.35 19.89 -2.23
CA LYS A 197 -23.23 21.31 -2.57
C LYS A 197 -22.47 21.58 -3.87
N ASN A 198 -22.02 20.53 -4.60
CA ASN A 198 -21.15 20.66 -5.79
C ASN A 198 -19.93 21.56 -5.55
N ARG A 199 -19.40 21.59 -4.32
CA ARG A 199 -18.23 22.40 -3.96
C ARG A 199 -16.95 21.57 -4.10
N PHE A 200 -15.84 22.23 -4.39
CA PHE A 200 -14.52 21.60 -4.54
C PHE A 200 -14.04 20.96 -3.21
N PHE A 201 -13.41 19.82 -3.31
CA PHE A 201 -12.89 19.07 -2.18
C PHE A 201 -11.38 18.84 -2.32
N LEU A 202 -10.63 19.03 -1.23
CA LEU A 202 -9.16 19.04 -1.26
C LEU A 202 -8.54 17.69 -1.63
N TYR A 203 -9.20 16.57 -1.30
CA TYR A 203 -8.71 15.22 -1.63
C TYR A 203 -8.84 14.83 -3.12
N SER A 204 -9.15 15.78 -3.98
CA SER A 204 -9.18 15.59 -5.44
C SER A 204 -7.89 16.08 -6.14
N PHE A 205 -6.83 16.35 -5.33
CA PHE A 205 -5.49 16.67 -5.84
C PHE A 205 -4.66 15.43 -6.04
#